data_73aa9b1a59db330850602c27e692ed1f
#
_entry.id   73aa9b1a59db330850602c27e692ed1f
#
_cell.length_a   1.000
_cell.length_b   1.000
_cell.length_c   1.000
_cell.angle_alpha   90.00
_cell.angle_beta   90.00
_cell.angle_gamma   90.00
#
_symmetry.space_group_name_H-M   'P 1'
#
loop_
_entity.id
_entity.type
_entity.pdbx_description
1 polymer ?
#
loop_
_entity_poly.entity_id
_entity_poly.type
_entity_poly.pdbx_seq_one_letter_code
_entity_poly.pdbx_strand_id
1 'polypeptide(L)' 'MIIVNVDVMLAKRKMSVTELSNRVGITMANISILKNGKARAIRLETLNRICAALDCQPGDVLEYRPDPEAE' A
#
# COMPACT_ATOMS: atom_id res chain seq x y z
N MET A 1 13.48 -4.99 6.40
CA MET A 1 12.88 -3.92 5.57
C MET A 1 11.36 -4.06 5.51
N ILE A 2 10.69 -2.98 5.28
CA ILE A 2 9.25 -3.02 5.08
C ILE A 2 8.93 -3.08 3.60
N ILE A 3 8.12 -4.06 3.23
CA ILE A 3 7.67 -4.26 1.86
C ILE A 3 6.23 -3.76 1.77
N VAL A 4 5.93 -2.98 0.74
CA VAL A 4 4.57 -2.48 0.51
C VAL A 4 3.95 -3.30 -0.61
N ASN A 5 2.85 -3.99 -0.30
CA ASN A 5 2.17 -4.91 -1.21
C ASN A 5 0.85 -4.33 -1.76
N VAL A 6 0.79 -3.01 -1.93
CA VAL A 6 -0.39 -2.35 -2.50
C VAL A 6 -0.68 -2.87 -3.90
N ASP A 7 0.36 -3.04 -4.72
CA ASP A 7 0.22 -3.55 -6.08
C ASP A 7 -0.37 -4.97 -6.10
N VAL A 8 0.07 -5.82 -5.17
CA VAL A 8 -0.45 -7.18 -5.04
C VAL A 8 -1.94 -7.15 -4.69
N MET A 9 -2.32 -6.30 -3.74
CA MET A 9 -3.72 -6.19 -3.32
C MET A 9 -4.60 -5.59 -4.42
N LEU A 10 -4.09 -4.61 -5.16
CA LEU A 10 -4.80 -4.07 -6.32
C LEU A 10 -5.10 -5.17 -7.34
N ALA A 11 -4.10 -6.00 -7.62
CA ALA A 11 -4.27 -7.13 -8.55
C ALA A 11 -5.31 -8.13 -8.02
N LYS A 12 -5.24 -8.47 -6.73
CA LYS A 12 -6.19 -9.40 -6.11
C LYS A 12 -7.62 -8.88 -6.15
N ARG A 13 -7.83 -7.58 -6.01
CA ARG A 13 -9.16 -6.96 -6.02
C ARG A 13 -9.57 -6.49 -7.40
N LYS A 14 -8.73 -6.65 -8.40
CA LYS A 14 -8.96 -6.17 -9.77
C LYS A 14 -9.30 -4.69 -9.78
N MET A 15 -8.58 -3.93 -8.98
CA MET A 15 -8.79 -2.50 -8.80
C MET A 15 -7.63 -1.73 -9.42
N SER A 16 -7.93 -0.62 -10.10
CA SER A 16 -6.91 0.23 -10.69
C SER A 16 -6.38 1.23 -9.65
N VAL A 17 -5.21 1.78 -9.94
CA VAL A 17 -4.65 2.87 -9.14
C VAL A 17 -5.60 4.06 -9.10
N THR A 18 -6.24 4.37 -10.23
CA THR A 18 -7.21 5.45 -10.33
C THR A 18 -8.38 5.23 -9.37
N GLU A 19 -8.93 4.03 -9.36
CA GLU A 19 -10.05 3.70 -8.48
C GLU A 19 -9.63 3.79 -7.00
N LEU A 20 -8.47 3.26 -6.65
CA LEU A 20 -7.98 3.34 -5.28
C LEU A 20 -7.77 4.81 -4.87
N SER A 21 -7.17 5.61 -5.74
CA SER A 21 -6.98 7.05 -5.50
C SER A 21 -8.31 7.72 -5.17
N ASN A 22 -9.35 7.44 -5.96
CA ASN A 22 -10.68 8.03 -5.74
C ASN A 22 -11.30 7.59 -4.43
N ARG A 23 -11.15 6.32 -4.06
CA ARG A 23 -11.74 5.77 -2.83
C ARG A 23 -11.03 6.26 -1.58
N VAL A 24 -9.72 6.39 -1.63
CA VAL A 24 -8.89 6.77 -0.47
C VAL A 24 -8.80 8.28 -0.34
N GLY A 25 -8.95 9.01 -1.43
CA GLY A 25 -8.85 10.46 -1.42
C GLY A 25 -7.42 10.98 -1.42
N ILE A 26 -6.48 10.19 -1.94
CA ILE A 26 -5.09 10.61 -2.13
C ILE A 26 -4.77 10.60 -3.62
N THR A 27 -3.72 11.31 -4.01
CA THR A 27 -3.37 11.45 -5.42
C THR A 27 -2.80 10.14 -5.99
N MET A 28 -2.95 9.97 -7.29
CA MET A 28 -2.35 8.82 -7.99
C MET A 28 -0.84 8.81 -7.83
N ALA A 29 -0.22 9.99 -7.78
CA ALA A 29 1.22 10.11 -7.55
C ALA A 29 1.61 9.50 -6.19
N ASN A 30 0.85 9.79 -5.13
CA ASN A 30 1.11 9.22 -3.81
C ASN A 30 0.89 7.72 -3.77
N ILE A 31 -0.13 7.21 -4.45
CA ILE A 31 -0.34 5.76 -4.58
C ILE A 31 0.84 5.11 -5.30
N SER A 32 1.34 5.75 -6.35
CA SER A 32 2.49 5.23 -7.09
C SER A 32 3.76 5.19 -6.24
N ILE A 33 3.96 6.20 -5.39
CA ILE A 33 5.09 6.21 -4.44
C ILE A 33 4.99 5.03 -3.48
N LEU A 34 3.79 4.76 -2.95
CA LEU A 34 3.56 3.59 -2.09
C LEU A 34 3.79 2.29 -2.85
N LYS A 35 3.20 2.17 -4.03
CA LYS A 35 3.28 0.97 -4.86
C LYS A 35 4.72 0.62 -5.22
N ASN A 36 5.55 1.62 -5.48
CA ASN A 36 6.94 1.42 -5.88
C ASN A 36 7.89 1.27 -4.68
N GLY A 37 7.36 1.26 -3.46
CA GLY A 37 8.16 1.09 -2.26
C GLY A 37 9.04 2.28 -1.92
N LYS A 38 8.73 3.46 -2.43
CA LYS A 38 9.52 4.68 -2.21
C LYS A 38 8.99 5.54 -1.08
N ALA A 39 7.86 5.17 -0.47
CA ALA A 39 7.32 5.90 0.66
C ALA A 39 8.18 5.68 1.89
N ARG A 40 8.48 6.77 2.61
CA ARG A 40 9.22 6.71 3.87
C ARG A 40 8.32 6.64 5.09
N ALA A 41 7.07 6.99 4.91
CA ALA A 41 6.09 6.97 5.98
C ALA A 41 4.70 6.82 5.39
N ILE A 42 3.78 6.30 6.20
CA ILE A 42 2.37 6.26 5.88
C ILE A 42 1.61 6.62 7.15
N ARG A 43 0.61 7.48 7.02
CA ARG A 43 -0.25 7.82 8.14
C ARG A 43 -1.18 6.66 8.42
N LEU A 44 -1.45 6.42 9.71
CA LEU A 44 -2.40 5.37 10.09
C LEU A 44 -3.78 5.62 9.49
N GLU A 45 -4.20 6.87 9.39
CA GLU A 45 -5.47 7.22 8.74
C GLU A 45 -5.50 6.81 7.27
N THR A 46 -4.40 7.05 6.56
CA THR A 46 -4.28 6.65 5.15
C THR A 46 -4.30 5.13 5.03
N LEU A 47 -3.56 4.44 5.88
CA LEU A 47 -3.53 2.98 5.91
C LEU A 47 -4.92 2.43 6.21
N ASN A 48 -5.65 3.04 7.14
CA ASN A 48 -7.03 2.66 7.45
C ASN A 48 -7.93 2.74 6.22
N ARG A 49 -7.84 3.83 5.47
CA ARG A 49 -8.62 4.03 4.26
C ARG A 49 -8.26 3.04 3.16
N ILE A 50 -6.98 2.75 3.01
CA ILE A 50 -6.50 1.76 2.03
C ILE A 50 -7.05 0.38 2.38
N CYS A 51 -6.97 -0.01 3.64
CA CYS A 51 -7.50 -1.30 4.08
C CYS A 51 -9.01 -1.39 3.88
N ALA A 52 -9.73 -0.31 4.14
CA ALA A 52 -11.17 -0.27 3.92
C ALA A 52 -11.51 -0.41 2.43
N ALA A 53 -10.79 0.30 1.57
CA ALA A 53 -11.02 0.28 0.13
C ALA A 53 -10.70 -1.08 -0.49
N LEU A 54 -9.64 -1.73 0.00
CA LEU A 54 -9.18 -3.03 -0.50
C LEU A 54 -9.78 -4.20 0.26
N ASP A 55 -10.56 -3.93 1.30
CA ASP A 55 -11.16 -4.94 2.17
C ASP A 55 -10.09 -5.94 2.64
N CYS A 56 -9.09 -5.42 3.33
CA CYS A 56 -7.97 -6.23 3.77
C CYS A 56 -7.42 -5.71 5.09
N GLN A 57 -6.47 -6.45 5.64
CA GLN A 57 -5.80 -6.10 6.88
C GLN A 57 -4.48 -5.34 6.58
N PRO A 58 -3.96 -4.54 7.54
CA PRO A 58 -2.67 -3.89 7.35
C PRO A 58 -1.55 -4.86 6.97
N GLY A 59 -1.57 -6.07 7.51
CA GLY A 59 -0.59 -7.09 7.17
C GLY A 59 -0.65 -7.59 5.73
N ASP A 60 -1.75 -7.32 5.03
CA ASP A 60 -1.86 -7.62 3.60
C ASP A 60 -1.21 -6.54 2.75
N VAL A 61 -1.09 -5.33 3.28
CA VAL A 61 -0.53 -4.17 2.57
C VAL A 61 0.94 -3.96 2.92
N LEU A 62 1.30 -4.21 4.18
CA LEU A 62 2.66 -4.01 4.69
C LEU A 62 3.21 -5.33 5.20
N GLU A 63 4.47 -5.57 4.91
CA GLU A 63 5.13 -6.81 5.30
C GLU A 63 6.54 -6.49 5.79
N TYR A 64 6.98 -7.16 6.86
CA TYR A 64 8.37 -7.07 7.27
C TYR A 64 9.16 -8.25 6.72
N ARG A 65 10.31 -7.96 6.13
CA ARG A 65 11.29 -8.97 5.75
C ARG A 65 12.65 -8.58 6.30
N PRO A 66 13.42 -9.52 6.85
CA PRO A 66 14.79 -9.22 7.27
C PRO A 66 15.62 -8.72 6.09
N ASP A 67 16.46 -7.72 6.34
CA ASP A 67 17.38 -7.25 5.31
C ASP A 67 18.45 -8.32 5.07
N PRO A 68 18.75 -8.67 3.80
CA PRO A 68 19.75 -9.69 3.50
C PRO A 68 21.13 -9.36 4.08
N GLU A 69 21.42 -8.07 4.28
CA GLU A 69 22.69 -7.59 4.78
C GLU A 69 22.72 -7.36 6.29
N ALA A 70 21.59 -7.54 6.96
CA ALA A 70 21.46 -7.29 8.40
C ALA A 70 21.90 -8.48 9.26
N GLU A 71 22.31 -9.57 8.65
CA GLU A 71 22.69 -10.80 9.35
C GLU A 71 24.17 -10.95 9.51
#